data_e4e732581a0978098ff1fdcad6b06669
#
_entry.id   e4e732581a0978098ff1fdcad6b06669
#
_cell.length_a   1.000
_cell.length_b   1.000
_cell.length_c   1.000
_cell.angle_alpha   90.00
_cell.angle_beta   90.00
_cell.angle_gamma   90.00
#
_symmetry.space_group_name_H-M   'P 1'
#
loop_
_entity.id
_entity.type
_entity.pdbx_description
1 polymer ?
#
loop_
_entity_poly.entity_id
_entity_poly.type
_entity_poly.pdbx_seq_one_letter_code
_entity_poly.pdbx_strand_id
1 'polypeptide(L)'
;MQSKASAFFSFLHLSFIQGANVLIQILLIPIISRKVGLTEFGLIMLASSYAALVSILINYGSNQSGVKDVALERDSPASLSNIFYSIFYSRGILYVLSFLVLLCINQWILPAEKGRHLLFANLIILAELLNPFFFFVGIQKLSLYNGINLISKLLAVICILFWVQGPADGVWVNFFLGAAQIPGYLFLLIYLIQKYQLHHFRISMNQLVQYFKQNSYLTGNNVSVQLQQSIFLFAVSAMGNAALLGAYSLCDKIVWSFRMLIISLFNVVFPRASILQKENPAQWQVVKKKLGWAIGIVFTLIAGALFFLAHQLVPLITGHTDPMAVLFVQSICLVPLLAAINSLNFAELLMGNQYASIFTISLILLGISIVLSGLFIQLGEPLWFGLFPLFAELGSIPLYRYFIRKSKP
;
A
#
# COMPACT_ATOMS: atom_id res chain seq x y z
N MET A 1 -12.77 33.22 4.98
CA MET A 1 -12.63 32.87 3.54
C MET A 1 -11.16 32.80 3.20
N GLN A 2 -10.59 31.61 3.01
CA GLN A 2 -9.23 31.48 2.47
C GLN A 2 -9.25 31.98 1.03
N SER A 3 -8.30 32.85 0.64
CA SER A 3 -8.21 33.32 -0.74
C SER A 3 -7.96 32.12 -1.67
N LYS A 4 -8.50 32.12 -2.90
CA LYS A 4 -8.28 31.06 -3.91
C LYS A 4 -6.79 30.78 -4.12
N ALA A 5 -5.93 31.79 -3.97
CA ALA A 5 -4.47 31.67 -4.02
C ALA A 5 -3.91 30.83 -2.85
N SER A 6 -4.35 31.06 -1.60
CA SER A 6 -3.92 30.30 -0.43
C SER A 6 -4.28 28.81 -0.53
N ALA A 7 -5.50 28.51 -1.03
CA ALA A 7 -5.92 27.11 -1.27
C ALA A 7 -5.10 26.44 -2.37
N PHE A 8 -4.73 27.16 -3.43
CA PHE A 8 -3.88 26.64 -4.51
C PHE A 8 -2.46 26.35 -4.03
N PHE A 9 -1.84 27.26 -3.25
CA PHE A 9 -0.51 27.02 -2.66
C PHE A 9 -0.51 25.85 -1.66
N SER A 10 -1.56 25.74 -0.84
CA SER A 10 -1.70 24.59 0.08
C SER A 10 -1.83 23.27 -0.68
N PHE A 11 -2.56 23.25 -1.78
CA PHE A 11 -2.70 22.08 -2.66
C PHE A 11 -1.36 21.70 -3.30
N LEU A 12 -0.62 22.66 -3.86
CA LEU A 12 0.70 22.42 -4.45
C LEU A 12 1.68 21.88 -3.41
N HIS A 13 1.72 22.45 -2.21
CA HIS A 13 2.58 22.01 -1.11
C HIS A 13 2.25 20.56 -0.69
N LEU A 14 0.97 20.21 -0.52
CA LEU A 14 0.55 18.86 -0.20
C LEU A 14 0.89 17.86 -1.31
N SER A 15 0.67 18.25 -2.57
CA SER A 15 1.00 17.42 -3.74
C SER A 15 2.50 17.19 -3.85
N PHE A 16 3.31 18.20 -3.58
CA PHE A 16 4.77 18.08 -3.56
C PHE A 16 5.25 17.10 -2.48
N ILE A 17 4.76 17.23 -1.25
CA ILE A 17 5.15 16.32 -0.16
C ILE A 17 4.70 14.88 -0.46
N GLN A 18 3.51 14.68 -1.00
CA GLN A 18 3.03 13.35 -1.40
C GLN A 18 3.88 12.77 -2.53
N GLY A 19 4.22 13.57 -3.53
CA GLY A 19 5.12 13.18 -4.62
C GLY A 19 6.50 12.80 -4.11
N ALA A 20 7.09 13.60 -3.22
CA ALA A 20 8.37 13.31 -2.58
C ALA A 20 8.35 11.98 -1.80
N ASN A 21 7.26 11.71 -1.06
CA ASN A 21 7.08 10.45 -0.34
C ASN A 21 7.08 9.22 -1.27
N VAL A 22 6.45 9.32 -2.44
CA VAL A 22 6.43 8.24 -3.44
C VAL A 22 7.81 8.09 -4.09
N LEU A 23 8.45 9.19 -4.46
CA LEU A 23 9.79 9.19 -5.07
C LEU A 23 10.83 8.56 -4.14
N ILE A 24 10.82 8.87 -2.84
CA ILE A 24 11.73 8.25 -1.86
C ILE A 24 11.54 6.73 -1.85
N GLN A 25 10.32 6.24 -1.87
CA GLN A 25 10.06 4.79 -1.86
C GLN A 25 10.56 4.11 -3.13
N ILE A 26 10.40 4.74 -4.30
CA ILE A 26 10.90 4.22 -5.57
C ILE A 26 12.43 4.21 -5.59
N LEU A 27 13.07 5.29 -5.11
CA LEU A 27 14.53 5.40 -5.06
C LEU A 27 15.18 4.44 -4.05
N LEU A 28 14.45 4.04 -3.00
CA LEU A 28 14.95 3.05 -2.04
C LEU A 28 15.15 1.67 -2.68
N ILE A 29 14.39 1.30 -3.70
CA ILE A 29 14.49 -0.01 -4.36
C ILE A 29 15.91 -0.24 -4.91
N PRO A 30 16.46 0.61 -5.79
CA PRO A 30 17.82 0.43 -6.30
C PRO A 30 18.90 0.61 -5.22
N ILE A 31 18.69 1.49 -4.25
CA ILE A 31 19.64 1.67 -3.15
C ILE A 31 19.79 0.37 -2.35
N ILE A 32 18.68 -0.23 -1.94
CA ILE A 32 18.70 -1.45 -1.14
C ILE A 32 19.20 -2.62 -1.98
N SER A 33 18.62 -2.85 -3.16
CA SER A 33 18.97 -4.03 -3.99
C SER A 33 20.45 -4.07 -4.40
N ARG A 34 21.09 -2.90 -4.66
CA ARG A 34 22.52 -2.84 -4.96
C ARG A 34 23.41 -3.13 -3.75
N LYS A 35 23.00 -2.71 -2.55
CA LYS A 35 23.78 -2.90 -1.33
C LYS A 35 23.72 -4.34 -0.82
N VAL A 36 22.54 -4.94 -0.84
CA VAL A 36 22.33 -6.25 -0.22
C VAL A 36 22.26 -7.41 -1.22
N GLY A 37 22.12 -7.12 -2.51
CA GLY A 37 21.90 -8.12 -3.55
C GLY A 37 20.44 -8.60 -3.62
N LEU A 38 20.08 -9.27 -4.73
CA LEU A 38 18.69 -9.67 -5.02
C LEU A 38 18.13 -10.67 -4.02
N THR A 39 18.94 -11.64 -3.60
CA THR A 39 18.52 -12.68 -2.66
C THR A 39 18.04 -12.10 -1.34
N GLU A 40 18.87 -11.27 -0.73
CA GLU A 40 18.55 -10.59 0.53
C GLU A 40 17.42 -9.56 0.37
N PHE A 41 17.41 -8.85 -0.77
CA PHE A 41 16.31 -7.97 -1.14
C PHE A 41 14.96 -8.69 -1.13
N GLY A 42 14.91 -9.94 -1.58
CA GLY A 42 13.72 -10.79 -1.52
C GLY A 42 13.19 -10.99 -0.10
N LEU A 43 14.08 -11.28 0.86
CA LEU A 43 13.70 -11.45 2.27
C LEU A 43 13.22 -10.14 2.91
N ILE A 44 13.87 -9.04 2.58
CA ILE A 44 13.45 -7.70 3.03
C ILE A 44 12.04 -7.39 2.54
N MET A 45 11.77 -7.65 1.25
CA MET A 45 10.46 -7.36 0.64
C MET A 45 9.36 -8.30 1.14
N LEU A 46 9.69 -9.57 1.41
CA LEU A 46 8.80 -10.52 2.07
C LEU A 46 8.36 -9.98 3.44
N ALA A 47 9.32 -9.57 4.26
CA ALA A 47 9.05 -9.04 5.60
C ALA A 47 8.30 -7.70 5.55
N SER A 48 8.60 -6.83 4.57
CA SER A 48 7.83 -5.60 4.32
C SER A 48 6.37 -5.90 3.94
N SER A 49 6.13 -6.92 3.11
CA SER A 49 4.78 -7.31 2.68
C SER A 49 3.98 -7.93 3.82
N TYR A 50 4.64 -8.72 4.68
CA TYR A 50 4.06 -9.18 5.94
C TYR A 50 3.68 -8.00 6.84
N ALA A 51 4.62 -7.06 7.07
CA ALA A 51 4.35 -5.88 7.89
C ALA A 51 3.20 -5.04 7.33
N ALA A 52 3.10 -4.87 6.02
CA ALA A 52 1.99 -4.16 5.38
C ALA A 52 0.64 -4.85 5.64
N LEU A 53 0.58 -6.18 5.51
CA LEU A 53 -0.64 -6.95 5.78
C LEU A 53 -1.10 -6.82 7.25
N VAL A 54 -0.16 -7.00 8.19
CA VAL A 54 -0.46 -6.88 9.62
C VAL A 54 -0.82 -5.44 10.00
N SER A 55 -0.18 -4.44 9.40
CA SER A 55 -0.51 -3.02 9.59
C SER A 55 -1.97 -2.70 9.20
N ILE A 56 -2.48 -3.31 8.11
CA ILE A 56 -3.88 -3.17 7.72
C ILE A 56 -4.82 -3.81 8.76
N LEU A 57 -4.45 -4.97 9.30
CA LEU A 57 -5.20 -5.62 10.39
C LEU A 57 -5.22 -4.74 11.64
N ILE A 58 -4.09 -4.14 12.04
CA ILE A 58 -3.99 -3.27 13.20
C ILE A 58 -4.82 -1.99 13.00
N ASN A 59 -4.75 -1.39 11.81
CA ASN A 59 -5.56 -0.22 11.49
C ASN A 59 -7.07 -0.47 11.60
N TYR A 60 -7.51 -1.67 11.35
CA TYR A 60 -8.90 -2.14 11.44
C TYR A 60 -9.94 -1.14 10.93
N GLY A 61 -9.72 -0.59 9.74
CA GLY A 61 -10.62 0.39 9.11
C GLY A 61 -10.54 1.80 9.68
N SER A 62 -9.76 2.06 10.74
CA SER A 62 -9.67 3.38 11.41
C SER A 62 -9.21 4.51 10.49
N ASN A 63 -8.45 4.21 9.44
CA ASN A 63 -8.03 5.22 8.46
C ASN A 63 -9.19 5.71 7.58
N GLN A 64 -10.36 5.09 7.66
CA GLN A 64 -11.59 5.50 6.96
C GLN A 64 -12.67 5.92 7.96
N SER A 65 -13.08 5.03 8.88
CA SER A 65 -14.10 5.34 9.90
C SER A 65 -13.62 6.42 10.88
N GLY A 66 -12.41 6.28 11.42
CA GLY A 66 -11.85 7.25 12.37
C GLY A 66 -11.68 8.64 11.77
N VAL A 67 -11.30 8.74 10.48
CA VAL A 67 -11.26 10.03 9.76
C VAL A 67 -12.63 10.67 9.75
N LYS A 68 -13.69 9.91 9.42
CA LYS A 68 -15.07 10.40 9.40
C LYS A 68 -15.51 10.84 10.79
N ASP A 69 -15.29 10.01 11.80
CA ASP A 69 -15.75 10.26 13.17
C ASP A 69 -15.07 11.50 13.76
N VAL A 70 -13.75 11.64 13.59
CA VAL A 70 -12.99 12.85 14.00
C VAL A 70 -13.49 14.10 13.27
N ALA A 71 -13.82 14.01 11.97
CA ALA A 71 -14.30 15.14 11.20
C ALA A 71 -15.68 15.62 11.67
N LEU A 72 -16.55 14.69 12.08
CA LEU A 72 -17.90 15.00 12.59
C LEU A 72 -17.88 15.59 14.00
N GLU A 73 -16.97 15.10 14.85
CA GLU A 73 -16.91 15.42 16.29
C GLU A 73 -15.80 16.41 16.66
N ARG A 74 -15.21 17.08 15.66
CA ARG A 74 -14.01 17.93 15.82
C ARG A 74 -14.12 19.05 16.85
N ASP A 75 -15.34 19.47 17.18
CA ASP A 75 -15.62 20.59 18.08
C ASP A 75 -15.91 20.12 19.54
N SER A 76 -15.92 18.79 19.78
CA SER A 76 -16.16 18.17 21.09
C SER A 76 -14.91 17.44 21.62
N PRO A 77 -14.15 18.01 22.58
CA PRO A 77 -12.96 17.34 23.14
C PRO A 77 -13.25 15.98 23.78
N ALA A 78 -14.44 15.81 24.41
CA ALA A 78 -14.84 14.54 25.01
C ALA A 78 -15.07 13.46 23.96
N SER A 79 -15.80 13.78 22.87
CA SER A 79 -16.02 12.85 21.75
C SER A 79 -14.71 12.50 21.05
N LEU A 80 -13.84 13.51 20.79
CA LEU A 80 -12.52 13.29 20.23
C LEU A 80 -11.67 12.36 21.10
N SER A 81 -11.70 12.53 22.43
CA SER A 81 -11.00 11.66 23.37
C SER A 81 -11.50 10.21 23.28
N ASN A 82 -12.82 10.02 23.25
CA ASN A 82 -13.41 8.69 23.10
C ASN A 82 -12.97 8.01 21.79
N ILE A 83 -13.08 8.70 20.64
CA ILE A 83 -12.67 8.18 19.32
C ILE A 83 -11.17 7.82 19.34
N PHE A 84 -10.33 8.75 19.82
CA PHE A 84 -8.89 8.57 19.87
C PHE A 84 -8.48 7.33 20.67
N TYR A 85 -8.94 7.23 21.92
CA TYR A 85 -8.58 6.10 22.77
C TYR A 85 -9.23 4.79 22.32
N SER A 86 -10.45 4.80 21.76
CA SER A 86 -11.06 3.60 21.16
C SER A 86 -10.21 3.00 20.06
N ILE A 87 -9.71 3.83 19.17
CA ILE A 87 -8.83 3.39 18.07
C ILE A 87 -7.49 2.88 18.63
N PHE A 88 -6.87 3.62 19.57
CA PHE A 88 -5.57 3.21 20.12
C PHE A 88 -5.65 1.90 20.92
N TYR A 89 -6.66 1.70 21.74
CA TYR A 89 -6.85 0.43 22.47
C TYR A 89 -7.10 -0.74 21.50
N SER A 90 -7.95 -0.53 20.49
CA SER A 90 -8.22 -1.56 19.48
C SER A 90 -6.93 -1.95 18.73
N ARG A 91 -6.14 -0.96 18.30
CA ARG A 91 -4.84 -1.18 17.66
C ARG A 91 -3.84 -1.87 18.57
N GLY A 92 -3.79 -1.47 19.86
CA GLY A 92 -2.92 -2.08 20.87
C GLY A 92 -3.20 -3.56 21.08
N ILE A 93 -4.49 -3.93 21.20
CA ILE A 93 -4.91 -5.34 21.33
C ILE A 93 -4.47 -6.13 20.08
N LEU A 94 -4.77 -5.62 18.89
CA LEU A 94 -4.41 -6.29 17.65
C LEU A 94 -2.89 -6.40 17.44
N TYR A 95 -2.13 -5.39 17.88
CA TYR A 95 -0.67 -5.44 17.86
C TYR A 95 -0.12 -6.54 18.75
N VAL A 96 -0.59 -6.60 20.01
CA VAL A 96 -0.14 -7.65 20.96
C VAL A 96 -0.49 -9.03 20.43
N LEU A 97 -1.72 -9.23 19.93
CA LEU A 97 -2.13 -10.51 19.35
C LEU A 97 -1.27 -10.88 18.13
N SER A 98 -1.04 -9.95 17.20
CA SER A 98 -0.23 -10.21 16.01
C SER A 98 1.24 -10.47 16.36
N PHE A 99 1.78 -9.81 17.38
CA PHE A 99 3.14 -10.04 17.85
C PHE A 99 3.30 -11.42 18.50
N LEU A 100 2.35 -11.84 19.34
CA LEU A 100 2.33 -13.19 19.90
C LEU A 100 2.25 -14.27 18.82
N VAL A 101 1.39 -14.07 17.81
CA VAL A 101 1.31 -14.96 16.64
C VAL A 101 2.65 -15.00 15.91
N LEU A 102 3.29 -13.86 15.70
CA LEU A 102 4.62 -13.80 15.07
C LEU A 102 5.65 -14.61 15.87
N LEU A 103 5.69 -14.46 17.18
CA LEU A 103 6.61 -15.21 18.03
C LEU A 103 6.37 -16.72 17.94
N CYS A 104 5.11 -17.16 17.96
CA CYS A 104 4.76 -18.58 17.78
C CYS A 104 5.19 -19.10 16.40
N ILE A 105 4.90 -18.38 15.32
CA ILE A 105 5.28 -18.75 13.96
C ILE A 105 6.81 -18.79 13.81
N ASN A 106 7.50 -17.82 14.38
CA ASN A 106 8.97 -17.75 14.34
C ASN A 106 9.62 -18.92 15.07
N GLN A 107 9.05 -19.34 16.20
CA GLN A 107 9.61 -20.44 17.00
C GLN A 107 9.40 -21.82 16.37
N TRP A 108 8.24 -22.03 15.69
CA TRP A 108 7.79 -23.38 15.32
C TRP A 108 7.75 -23.64 13.82
N ILE A 109 7.70 -22.62 12.98
CA ILE A 109 7.38 -22.77 11.56
C ILE A 109 8.46 -22.21 10.64
N LEU A 110 9.04 -21.05 10.98
CA LEU A 110 9.91 -20.33 10.06
C LEU A 110 11.39 -20.72 10.20
N PRO A 111 12.15 -20.77 9.09
CA PRO A 111 13.60 -20.76 9.14
C PRO A 111 14.11 -19.51 9.86
N ALA A 112 15.19 -19.65 10.63
CA ALA A 112 15.74 -18.58 11.48
C ALA A 112 16.03 -17.26 10.71
N GLU A 113 16.46 -17.37 9.46
CA GLU A 113 16.74 -16.23 8.59
C GLU A 113 15.48 -15.43 8.29
N LYS A 114 14.41 -16.08 7.80
CA LYS A 114 13.11 -15.44 7.55
C LYS A 114 12.51 -14.87 8.82
N GLY A 115 12.60 -15.64 9.91
CA GLY A 115 12.10 -15.22 11.22
C GLY A 115 12.73 -13.92 11.72
N ARG A 116 14.05 -13.78 11.56
CA ARG A 116 14.75 -12.52 11.91
C ARG A 116 14.22 -11.33 11.11
N HIS A 117 14.07 -11.45 9.79
CA HIS A 117 13.54 -10.39 8.95
C HIS A 117 12.13 -9.95 9.38
N LEU A 118 11.25 -10.90 9.73
CA LEU A 118 9.90 -10.57 10.19
C LEU A 118 9.91 -9.88 11.57
N LEU A 119 10.77 -10.33 12.49
CA LEU A 119 10.92 -9.69 13.80
C LEU A 119 11.40 -8.24 13.68
N PHE A 120 12.38 -7.96 12.82
CA PHE A 120 12.86 -6.60 12.59
C PHE A 120 11.82 -5.73 11.86
N ALA A 121 11.04 -6.31 10.96
CA ALA A 121 9.93 -5.63 10.30
C ALA A 121 8.76 -5.31 11.25
N ASN A 122 8.70 -5.95 12.43
CA ASN A 122 7.68 -5.65 13.44
C ASN A 122 7.73 -4.20 13.95
N LEU A 123 8.86 -3.49 13.82
CA LEU A 123 8.92 -2.05 14.10
C LEU A 123 8.09 -1.20 13.13
N ILE A 124 7.91 -1.65 11.87
CA ILE A 124 6.97 -1.00 10.94
C ILE A 124 5.53 -1.13 11.48
N ILE A 125 5.19 -2.29 12.02
CA ILE A 125 3.88 -2.56 12.61
C ILE A 125 3.67 -1.75 13.89
N LEU A 126 4.71 -1.64 14.73
CA LEU A 126 4.70 -0.78 15.92
C LEU A 126 4.55 0.70 15.57
N ALA A 127 5.24 1.16 14.52
CA ALA A 127 5.07 2.52 14.02
C ALA A 127 3.63 2.76 13.54
N GLU A 128 3.01 1.78 12.87
CA GLU A 128 1.62 1.91 12.41
C GLU A 128 0.62 1.91 13.57
N LEU A 129 0.86 1.18 14.66
CA LEU A 129 0.09 1.30 15.90
C LEU A 129 0.06 2.75 16.39
N LEU A 130 1.23 3.42 16.39
CA LEU A 130 1.40 4.79 16.86
C LEU A 130 0.95 5.85 15.83
N ASN A 131 0.63 5.45 14.60
CA ASN A 131 0.34 6.36 13.49
C ASN A 131 -0.98 7.12 13.68
N PRO A 132 -0.97 8.45 13.94
CA PRO A 132 -2.17 9.25 14.15
C PRO A 132 -2.77 9.80 12.85
N PHE A 133 -2.51 9.19 11.70
CA PHE A 133 -2.96 9.62 10.38
C PHE A 133 -4.45 9.97 10.34
N PHE A 134 -5.31 9.07 10.88
CA PHE A 134 -6.76 9.25 10.90
C PHE A 134 -7.18 10.56 11.54
N PHE A 135 -6.52 10.95 12.63
CA PHE A 135 -6.85 12.15 13.37
C PHE A 135 -6.47 13.41 12.58
N PHE A 136 -5.23 13.46 12.03
CA PHE A 136 -4.76 14.60 11.23
C PHE A 136 -5.57 14.82 9.95
N VAL A 137 -6.03 13.75 9.31
CA VAL A 137 -6.94 13.82 8.15
C VAL A 137 -8.29 14.37 8.59
N GLY A 138 -8.87 13.86 9.68
CA GLY A 138 -10.18 14.29 10.19
C GLY A 138 -10.22 15.76 10.59
N ILE A 139 -9.15 16.28 11.23
CA ILE A 139 -9.04 17.71 11.58
C ILE A 139 -8.49 18.57 10.42
N GLN A 140 -8.25 18.01 9.24
CA GLN A 140 -7.73 18.69 8.05
C GLN A 140 -6.36 19.38 8.25
N LYS A 141 -5.47 18.83 9.08
CA LYS A 141 -4.12 19.36 9.34
C LYS A 141 -3.01 18.45 8.80
N LEU A 142 -3.17 17.98 7.58
CA LEU A 142 -2.26 17.04 6.92
C LEU A 142 -0.83 17.56 6.73
N SER A 143 -0.63 18.88 6.67
CA SER A 143 0.70 19.47 6.40
C SER A 143 1.71 19.08 7.48
N LEU A 144 1.33 19.19 8.78
CA LEU A 144 2.20 18.80 9.89
C LEU A 144 2.52 17.30 9.86
N TYR A 145 1.47 16.46 9.70
CA TYR A 145 1.65 15.01 9.61
C TYR A 145 2.58 14.62 8.45
N ASN A 146 2.33 15.15 7.25
CA ASN A 146 3.13 14.84 6.07
C ASN A 146 4.58 15.32 6.19
N GLY A 147 4.81 16.48 6.82
CA GLY A 147 6.15 16.99 7.08
C GLY A 147 6.95 16.07 8.00
N ILE A 148 6.36 15.65 9.13
CA ILE A 148 6.99 14.71 10.06
C ILE A 148 7.23 13.34 9.40
N ASN A 149 6.25 12.83 8.64
CA ASN A 149 6.40 11.57 7.91
C ASN A 149 7.54 11.63 6.89
N LEU A 150 7.67 12.73 6.15
CA LEU A 150 8.76 12.94 5.21
C LEU A 150 10.14 12.96 5.91
N ILE A 151 10.26 13.70 7.02
CA ILE A 151 11.49 13.75 7.82
C ILE A 151 11.85 12.35 8.33
N SER A 152 10.88 11.60 8.86
CA SER A 152 11.09 10.23 9.34
C SER A 152 11.56 9.29 8.22
N LYS A 153 11.01 9.41 7.01
CA LYS A 153 11.45 8.62 5.87
C LYS A 153 12.87 9.00 5.41
N LEU A 154 13.20 10.29 5.40
CA LEU A 154 14.55 10.74 5.08
C LEU A 154 15.56 10.22 6.12
N LEU A 155 15.21 10.25 7.41
CA LEU A 155 16.02 9.67 8.48
C LEU A 155 16.23 8.17 8.25
N ALA A 156 15.19 7.40 7.89
CA ALA A 156 15.32 5.99 7.57
C ALA A 156 16.28 5.77 6.40
N VAL A 157 16.16 6.57 5.31
CA VAL A 157 17.07 6.50 4.16
C VAL A 157 18.52 6.75 4.59
N ILE A 158 18.75 7.80 5.38
CA ILE A 158 20.08 8.14 5.90
C ILE A 158 20.64 6.96 6.71
N CYS A 159 19.87 6.40 7.64
CA CYS A 159 20.31 5.23 8.41
C CYS A 159 20.65 4.03 7.51
N ILE A 160 19.82 3.74 6.51
CA ILE A 160 20.08 2.66 5.54
C ILE A 160 21.35 2.90 4.75
N LEU A 161 21.57 4.14 4.31
CA LEU A 161 22.78 4.49 3.54
C LEU A 161 24.07 4.31 4.36
N PHE A 162 24.06 4.63 5.64
CA PHE A 162 25.24 4.57 6.50
C PHE A 162 25.45 3.19 7.14
N TRP A 163 24.38 2.52 7.57
CA TRP A 163 24.51 1.27 8.34
C TRP A 163 24.42 -0.01 7.49
N VAL A 164 23.65 0.00 6.40
CA VAL A 164 23.53 -1.18 5.54
C VAL A 164 24.66 -1.17 4.52
N GLN A 165 25.64 -2.05 4.67
CA GLN A 165 26.82 -2.11 3.79
C GLN A 165 26.88 -3.39 2.94
N GLY A 166 26.13 -4.42 3.30
CA GLY A 166 26.12 -5.68 2.57
C GLY A 166 24.92 -6.57 2.90
N PRO A 167 24.89 -7.80 2.34
CA PRO A 167 23.79 -8.74 2.55
C PRO A 167 23.51 -9.04 4.02
N ALA A 168 24.55 -9.19 4.85
CA ALA A 168 24.40 -9.47 6.28
C ALA A 168 23.61 -8.40 7.06
N ASP A 169 23.59 -7.18 6.54
CA ASP A 169 22.90 -6.05 7.16
C ASP A 169 21.44 -5.89 6.69
N GLY A 170 20.97 -6.74 5.78
CA GLY A 170 19.64 -6.62 5.18
C GLY A 170 18.49 -6.56 6.18
N VAL A 171 18.61 -7.28 7.31
CA VAL A 171 17.62 -7.25 8.40
C VAL A 171 17.37 -5.85 8.95
N TRP A 172 18.39 -4.97 8.95
CA TRP A 172 18.30 -3.61 9.47
C TRP A 172 17.47 -2.68 8.59
N VAL A 173 17.25 -3.01 7.33
CA VAL A 173 16.45 -2.16 6.41
C VAL A 173 15.05 -1.93 6.97
N ASN A 174 14.30 -3.01 7.24
CA ASN A 174 12.95 -2.91 7.78
C ASN A 174 12.92 -2.35 9.21
N PHE A 175 13.97 -2.61 9.99
CA PHE A 175 14.16 -1.99 11.30
C PHE A 175 14.19 -0.47 11.17
N PHE A 176 15.07 0.09 10.32
CA PHE A 176 15.19 1.54 10.17
C PHE A 176 13.94 2.17 9.55
N LEU A 177 13.27 1.48 8.61
CA LEU A 177 12.01 1.95 8.03
C LEU A 177 10.90 2.10 9.09
N GLY A 178 10.85 1.23 10.09
CA GLY A 178 9.92 1.33 11.22
C GLY A 178 10.42 2.27 12.31
N ALA A 179 11.65 2.05 12.82
CA ALA A 179 12.19 2.76 13.96
C ALA A 179 12.26 4.28 13.74
N ALA A 180 12.60 4.73 12.53
CA ALA A 180 12.68 6.16 12.22
C ALA A 180 11.32 6.87 12.26
N GLN A 181 10.21 6.16 12.11
CA GLN A 181 8.87 6.74 12.17
C GLN A 181 8.38 6.91 13.61
N ILE A 182 8.82 6.07 14.54
CA ILE A 182 8.34 6.04 15.92
C ILE A 182 8.49 7.39 16.63
N PRO A 183 9.68 8.05 16.65
CA PRO A 183 9.83 9.35 17.31
C PRO A 183 8.91 10.43 16.74
N GLY A 184 8.75 10.45 15.40
CA GLY A 184 7.85 11.38 14.73
C GLY A 184 6.40 11.18 15.11
N TYR A 185 5.94 9.94 15.16
CA TYR A 185 4.57 9.63 15.56
C TYR A 185 4.32 9.87 17.05
N LEU A 186 5.27 9.57 17.93
CA LEU A 186 5.19 9.93 19.34
C LEU A 186 5.07 11.44 19.54
N PHE A 187 5.89 12.22 18.83
CA PHE A 187 5.78 13.69 18.84
C PHE A 187 4.36 14.14 18.41
N LEU A 188 3.85 13.59 17.32
CA LEU A 188 2.51 13.92 16.83
C LEU A 188 1.40 13.53 17.82
N LEU A 189 1.54 12.38 18.51
CA LEU A 189 0.60 11.94 19.55
C LEU A 189 0.59 12.89 20.74
N ILE A 190 1.77 13.24 21.25
CA ILE A 190 1.91 14.20 22.37
C ILE A 190 1.30 15.55 21.98
N TYR A 191 1.61 16.04 20.76
CA TYR A 191 1.02 17.26 20.22
C TYR A 191 -0.51 17.22 20.19
N LEU A 192 -1.11 16.10 19.74
CA LEU A 192 -2.57 15.96 19.70
C LEU A 192 -3.18 15.95 21.10
N ILE A 193 -2.61 15.17 22.03
CA ILE A 193 -3.10 15.07 23.42
C ILE A 193 -3.10 16.46 24.08
N GLN A 194 -2.01 17.21 23.93
CA GLN A 194 -1.90 18.54 24.55
C GLN A 194 -2.81 19.56 23.88
N LYS A 195 -2.80 19.62 22.55
CA LYS A 195 -3.51 20.67 21.80
C LYS A 195 -5.03 20.51 21.82
N TYR A 196 -5.53 19.27 21.76
CA TYR A 196 -6.96 18.96 21.75
C TYR A 196 -7.48 18.54 23.11
N GLN A 197 -6.64 18.65 24.18
CA GLN A 197 -6.99 18.31 25.56
C GLN A 197 -7.64 16.92 25.65
N LEU A 198 -7.02 15.94 24.97
CA LEU A 198 -7.52 14.57 24.96
C LEU A 198 -7.33 13.94 26.34
N HIS A 199 -8.42 13.82 27.09
CA HIS A 199 -8.41 13.21 28.41
C HIS A 199 -8.51 11.68 28.29
N HIS A 200 -7.77 10.98 29.16
CA HIS A 200 -7.81 9.54 29.22
C HIS A 200 -9.25 9.03 29.40
N PHE A 201 -9.68 8.20 28.46
CA PHE A 201 -11.02 7.62 28.43
C PHE A 201 -10.93 6.10 28.64
N ARG A 202 -11.62 5.59 29.65
CA ARG A 202 -11.74 4.14 29.89
C ARG A 202 -12.78 3.57 28.96
N ILE A 203 -12.35 2.70 28.06
CA ILE A 203 -13.23 2.07 27.09
C ILE A 203 -13.80 0.78 27.68
N SER A 204 -15.11 0.61 27.57
CA SER A 204 -15.75 -0.64 27.95
C SER A 204 -15.54 -1.72 26.89
N MET A 205 -15.58 -3.00 27.31
CA MET A 205 -15.49 -4.13 26.37
C MET A 205 -16.58 -4.07 25.29
N ASN A 206 -17.78 -3.62 25.66
CA ASN A 206 -18.88 -3.48 24.70
C ASN A 206 -18.59 -2.46 23.61
N GLN A 207 -17.94 -1.33 23.92
CA GLN A 207 -17.52 -0.33 22.94
C GLN A 207 -16.47 -0.90 21.99
N LEU A 208 -15.48 -1.66 22.48
CA LEU A 208 -14.49 -2.35 21.67
C LEU A 208 -15.14 -3.35 20.70
N VAL A 209 -16.02 -4.20 21.20
CA VAL A 209 -16.74 -5.17 20.36
C VAL A 209 -17.57 -4.46 19.28
N GLN A 210 -18.25 -3.37 19.64
CA GLN A 210 -19.01 -2.57 18.70
C GLN A 210 -18.10 -1.95 17.63
N TYR A 211 -16.94 -1.40 18.03
CA TYR A 211 -15.94 -0.86 17.10
C TYR A 211 -15.48 -1.92 16.08
N PHE A 212 -15.11 -3.11 16.57
CA PHE A 212 -14.71 -4.22 15.69
C PHE A 212 -15.83 -4.65 14.76
N LYS A 213 -17.06 -4.77 15.26
CA LYS A 213 -18.22 -5.14 14.43
C LYS A 213 -18.49 -4.11 13.32
N GLN A 214 -18.44 -2.82 13.64
CA GLN A 214 -18.72 -1.75 12.69
C GLN A 214 -17.65 -1.64 11.59
N ASN A 215 -16.38 -1.91 11.90
CA ASN A 215 -15.27 -1.78 10.98
C ASN A 215 -14.90 -3.09 10.26
N SER A 216 -15.56 -4.21 10.54
CA SER A 216 -15.23 -5.53 9.99
C SER A 216 -15.27 -5.57 8.46
N TYR A 217 -16.28 -4.97 7.83
CA TYR A 217 -16.39 -4.93 6.36
C TYR A 217 -15.29 -4.10 5.71
N LEU A 218 -14.95 -2.94 6.29
CA LEU A 218 -13.85 -2.10 5.80
C LEU A 218 -12.51 -2.83 5.90
N THR A 219 -12.29 -3.47 7.04
CA THR A 219 -11.08 -4.27 7.30
C THR A 219 -11.01 -5.45 6.34
N GLY A 220 -12.10 -6.20 6.19
CA GLY A 220 -12.18 -7.33 5.27
C GLY A 220 -11.84 -6.94 3.83
N ASN A 221 -12.37 -5.82 3.34
CA ASN A 221 -12.01 -5.30 2.02
C ASN A 221 -10.52 -4.95 1.90
N ASN A 222 -9.97 -4.20 2.87
CA ASN A 222 -8.58 -3.77 2.84
C ASN A 222 -7.62 -4.97 2.92
N VAL A 223 -7.93 -5.96 3.77
CA VAL A 223 -7.17 -7.22 3.89
C VAL A 223 -7.24 -8.02 2.59
N SER A 224 -8.41 -8.13 1.96
CA SER A 224 -8.57 -8.84 0.69
C SER A 224 -7.71 -8.24 -0.42
N VAL A 225 -7.70 -6.91 -0.53
CA VAL A 225 -6.86 -6.20 -1.52
C VAL A 225 -5.37 -6.41 -1.21
N GLN A 226 -4.96 -6.32 0.04
CA GLN A 226 -3.55 -6.51 0.42
C GLN A 226 -3.11 -7.96 0.21
N LEU A 227 -3.93 -8.93 0.59
CA LEU A 227 -3.64 -10.34 0.34
C LEU A 227 -3.51 -10.63 -1.16
N GLN A 228 -4.42 -10.12 -1.99
CA GLN A 228 -4.33 -10.25 -3.44
C GLN A 228 -2.98 -9.76 -3.98
N GLN A 229 -2.44 -8.68 -3.42
CA GLN A 229 -1.15 -8.12 -3.83
C GLN A 229 0.05 -8.92 -3.32
N SER A 230 -0.06 -9.57 -2.15
CA SER A 230 1.07 -10.23 -1.48
C SER A 230 1.06 -11.75 -1.56
N ILE A 231 -0.07 -12.37 -1.91
CA ILE A 231 -0.27 -13.83 -1.81
C ILE A 231 0.77 -14.62 -2.61
N PHE A 232 1.08 -14.16 -3.82
CA PHE A 232 2.04 -14.86 -4.66
C PHE A 232 3.49 -14.70 -4.16
N LEU A 233 3.83 -13.55 -3.59
CA LEU A 233 5.14 -13.36 -2.93
C LEU A 233 5.31 -14.32 -1.75
N PHE A 234 4.27 -14.49 -0.94
CA PHE A 234 4.28 -15.46 0.16
C PHE A 234 4.40 -16.90 -0.36
N ALA A 235 3.69 -17.22 -1.43
CA ALA A 235 3.72 -18.52 -2.05
C ALA A 235 5.12 -18.84 -2.65
N VAL A 236 5.74 -17.91 -3.37
CA VAL A 236 7.12 -18.03 -3.87
C VAL A 236 8.11 -18.18 -2.71
N SER A 237 7.93 -17.45 -1.61
CA SER A 237 8.77 -17.60 -0.42
C SER A 237 8.67 -19.01 0.19
N ALA A 238 7.50 -19.64 0.13
CA ALA A 238 7.29 -21.00 0.66
C ALA A 238 8.06 -22.08 -0.13
N MET A 239 8.39 -21.82 -1.41
CA MET A 239 9.21 -22.74 -2.22
C MET A 239 10.67 -22.84 -1.76
N GLY A 240 11.14 -21.96 -0.90
CA GLY A 240 12.50 -21.98 -0.35
C GLY A 240 13.62 -21.52 -1.29
N ASN A 241 13.29 -21.06 -2.51
CA ASN A 241 14.28 -20.55 -3.47
C ASN A 241 14.44 -19.03 -3.28
N ALA A 242 15.54 -18.65 -2.64
CA ALA A 242 15.81 -17.25 -2.29
C ALA A 242 16.14 -16.38 -3.52
N ALA A 243 16.79 -16.92 -4.54
CA ALA A 243 17.06 -16.20 -5.79
C ALA A 243 15.77 -15.91 -6.56
N LEU A 244 14.86 -16.87 -6.63
CA LEU A 244 13.53 -16.70 -7.21
C LEU A 244 12.71 -15.65 -6.46
N LEU A 245 12.75 -15.70 -5.13
CA LEU A 245 12.08 -14.70 -4.27
C LEU A 245 12.62 -13.29 -4.54
N GLY A 246 13.95 -13.15 -4.69
CA GLY A 246 14.59 -11.88 -4.99
C GLY A 246 14.17 -11.30 -6.34
N ALA A 247 14.25 -12.10 -7.40
CA ALA A 247 13.84 -11.70 -8.73
C ALA A 247 12.35 -11.33 -8.80
N TYR A 248 11.47 -12.13 -8.17
CA TYR A 248 10.05 -11.84 -8.09
C TYR A 248 9.76 -10.56 -7.27
N SER A 249 10.47 -10.37 -6.16
CA SER A 249 10.32 -9.16 -5.34
C SER A 249 10.66 -7.88 -6.09
N LEU A 250 11.69 -7.91 -6.94
CA LEU A 250 12.02 -6.78 -7.82
C LEU A 250 10.86 -6.48 -8.79
N CYS A 251 10.34 -7.51 -9.43
CA CYS A 251 9.19 -7.44 -10.32
C CYS A 251 7.97 -6.84 -9.61
N ASP A 252 7.61 -7.36 -8.43
CA ASP A 252 6.51 -6.86 -7.61
C ASP A 252 6.66 -5.37 -7.27
N LYS A 253 7.88 -4.92 -6.91
CA LYS A 253 8.14 -3.50 -6.59
C LYS A 253 8.08 -2.58 -7.80
N ILE A 254 8.46 -3.06 -8.98
CA ILE A 254 8.27 -2.31 -10.23
C ILE A 254 6.77 -2.13 -10.49
N VAL A 255 5.97 -3.20 -10.42
CA VAL A 255 4.50 -3.12 -10.56
C VAL A 255 3.90 -2.17 -9.53
N TRP A 256 4.30 -2.28 -8.26
CA TRP A 256 3.84 -1.41 -7.19
C TRP A 256 4.15 0.06 -7.45
N SER A 257 5.34 0.38 -7.98
CA SER A 257 5.74 1.74 -8.33
C SER A 257 4.80 2.35 -9.38
N PHE A 258 4.44 1.59 -10.42
CA PHE A 258 3.46 2.04 -11.41
C PHE A 258 2.05 2.20 -10.82
N ARG A 259 1.62 1.30 -9.93
CA ARG A 259 0.34 1.45 -9.21
C ARG A 259 0.29 2.74 -8.40
N MET A 260 1.38 3.10 -7.71
CA MET A 260 1.46 4.37 -6.97
C MET A 260 1.36 5.60 -7.88
N LEU A 261 1.98 5.57 -9.06
CA LEU A 261 1.81 6.63 -10.07
C LEU A 261 0.36 6.73 -10.56
N ILE A 262 -0.27 5.59 -10.85
CA ILE A 262 -1.68 5.53 -11.28
C ILE A 262 -2.60 6.08 -10.18
N ILE A 263 -2.41 5.70 -8.92
CA ILE A 263 -3.18 6.20 -7.77
C ILE A 263 -3.00 7.73 -7.63
N SER A 264 -1.78 8.23 -7.81
CA SER A 264 -1.50 9.67 -7.74
C SER A 264 -2.22 10.44 -8.85
N LEU A 265 -2.21 9.94 -10.08
CA LEU A 265 -2.97 10.50 -11.20
C LEU A 265 -4.48 10.43 -10.94
N PHE A 266 -4.96 9.31 -10.41
CA PHE A 266 -6.35 9.12 -10.04
C PHE A 266 -6.82 10.16 -9.04
N ASN A 267 -6.06 10.41 -7.98
CA ASN A 267 -6.40 11.39 -6.94
C ASN A 267 -6.52 12.82 -7.48
N VAL A 268 -5.82 13.17 -8.55
CA VAL A 268 -5.93 14.48 -9.22
C VAL A 268 -7.16 14.55 -10.13
N VAL A 269 -7.44 13.48 -10.86
CA VAL A 269 -8.52 13.47 -11.89
C VAL A 269 -9.89 13.23 -11.29
N PHE A 270 -9.97 12.35 -10.28
CA PHE A 270 -11.21 11.84 -9.72
C PHE A 270 -12.20 12.91 -9.21
N PRO A 271 -11.78 13.97 -8.47
CA PRO A 271 -12.73 14.98 -7.99
C PRO A 271 -13.42 15.73 -9.15
N ARG A 272 -12.66 16.09 -10.19
CA ARG A 272 -13.21 16.76 -11.37
C ARG A 272 -14.09 15.82 -12.20
N ALA A 273 -13.70 14.57 -12.32
CA ALA A 273 -14.47 13.54 -13.00
C ALA A 273 -15.83 13.30 -12.32
N SER A 274 -15.86 13.25 -10.99
CA SER A 274 -17.09 13.07 -10.20
C SER A 274 -18.08 14.23 -10.38
N ILE A 275 -17.59 15.46 -10.41
CA ILE A 275 -18.43 16.65 -10.67
C ILE A 275 -18.98 16.59 -12.10
N LEU A 276 -18.10 16.35 -13.09
CA LEU A 276 -18.50 16.31 -14.49
C LEU A 276 -19.51 15.19 -14.78
N GLN A 277 -19.33 14.02 -14.15
CA GLN A 277 -20.30 12.92 -14.29
C GLN A 277 -21.68 13.26 -13.76
N LYS A 278 -21.75 14.03 -12.64
CA LYS A 278 -23.02 14.44 -12.04
C LYS A 278 -23.70 15.55 -12.86
N GLU A 279 -22.95 16.55 -13.36
CA GLU A 279 -23.47 17.69 -14.08
C GLU A 279 -23.76 17.41 -15.55
N ASN A 280 -22.86 16.66 -16.24
CA ASN A 280 -22.98 16.33 -17.65
C ASN A 280 -22.42 14.95 -17.96
N PRO A 281 -23.21 13.87 -17.78
CA PRO A 281 -22.78 12.49 -18.02
C PRO A 281 -22.30 12.23 -19.45
N ALA A 282 -22.90 12.89 -20.45
CA ALA A 282 -22.50 12.74 -21.86
C ALA A 282 -21.08 13.30 -22.10
N GLN A 283 -20.80 14.49 -21.56
CA GLN A 283 -19.46 15.07 -21.65
C GLN A 283 -18.42 14.24 -20.90
N TRP A 284 -18.79 13.66 -19.75
CA TRP A 284 -17.90 12.73 -19.04
C TRP A 284 -17.49 11.54 -19.91
N GLN A 285 -18.42 10.92 -20.65
CA GLN A 285 -18.09 9.79 -21.54
C GLN A 285 -17.07 10.19 -22.62
N VAL A 286 -17.17 11.39 -23.17
CA VAL A 286 -16.19 11.91 -24.12
C VAL A 286 -14.82 12.12 -23.48
N VAL A 287 -14.77 12.72 -22.27
CA VAL A 287 -13.52 12.95 -21.52
C VAL A 287 -12.90 11.61 -21.12
N LYS A 288 -13.71 10.66 -20.62
CA LYS A 288 -13.27 9.31 -20.26
C LYS A 288 -12.62 8.60 -21.45
N LYS A 289 -13.23 8.68 -22.65
CA LYS A 289 -12.66 8.07 -23.86
C LYS A 289 -11.33 8.70 -24.23
N LYS A 290 -11.24 10.06 -24.23
CA LYS A 290 -9.96 10.75 -24.48
C LYS A 290 -8.88 10.40 -23.47
N LEU A 291 -9.23 10.37 -22.19
CA LEU A 291 -8.34 9.99 -21.10
C LEU A 291 -7.87 8.53 -21.25
N GLY A 292 -8.80 7.63 -21.61
CA GLY A 292 -8.49 6.22 -21.88
C GLY A 292 -7.49 6.06 -23.05
N TRP A 293 -7.64 6.82 -24.13
CA TRP A 293 -6.70 6.82 -25.23
C TRP A 293 -5.33 7.37 -24.82
N ALA A 294 -5.28 8.50 -24.09
CA ALA A 294 -4.03 9.08 -23.60
C ALA A 294 -3.29 8.12 -22.68
N ILE A 295 -3.98 7.51 -21.73
CA ILE A 295 -3.45 6.48 -20.82
C ILE A 295 -2.98 5.27 -21.65
N GLY A 296 -3.79 4.80 -22.60
CA GLY A 296 -3.45 3.69 -23.49
C GLY A 296 -2.13 3.92 -24.22
N ILE A 297 -1.96 5.08 -24.85
CA ILE A 297 -0.72 5.42 -25.58
C ILE A 297 0.48 5.47 -24.63
N VAL A 298 0.38 6.24 -23.53
CA VAL A 298 1.49 6.40 -22.56
C VAL A 298 1.92 5.06 -21.97
N PHE A 299 0.96 4.26 -21.49
CA PHE A 299 1.30 2.99 -20.85
C PHE A 299 1.68 1.88 -21.83
N THR A 300 1.28 1.97 -23.12
CA THR A 300 1.82 1.11 -24.19
C THR A 300 3.28 1.45 -24.48
N LEU A 301 3.64 2.73 -24.51
CA LEU A 301 5.06 3.13 -24.66
C LEU A 301 5.89 2.65 -23.45
N ILE A 302 5.35 2.78 -22.22
CA ILE A 302 5.98 2.24 -21.01
C ILE A 302 6.14 0.72 -21.10
N ALA A 303 5.12 0.01 -21.57
CA ALA A 303 5.18 -1.45 -21.76
C ALA A 303 6.28 -1.84 -22.77
N GLY A 304 6.37 -1.13 -23.88
CA GLY A 304 7.47 -1.30 -24.85
C GLY A 304 8.85 -1.04 -24.21
N ALA A 305 8.97 0.06 -23.46
CA ALA A 305 10.21 0.37 -22.75
C ALA A 305 10.60 -0.72 -21.74
N LEU A 306 9.65 -1.21 -20.93
CA LEU A 306 9.90 -2.30 -19.98
C LEU A 306 10.35 -3.58 -20.68
N PHE A 307 9.74 -3.93 -21.81
CA PHE A 307 10.08 -5.14 -22.56
C PHE A 307 11.46 -5.05 -23.22
N PHE A 308 11.72 -3.99 -24.01
CA PHE A 308 12.96 -3.86 -24.77
C PHE A 308 14.15 -3.43 -23.92
N LEU A 309 13.93 -2.63 -22.86
CA LEU A 309 14.99 -2.12 -22.00
C LEU A 309 15.19 -2.95 -20.73
N ALA A 310 14.50 -4.10 -20.56
CA ALA A 310 14.62 -4.94 -19.36
C ALA A 310 16.07 -5.33 -19.05
N HIS A 311 16.85 -5.68 -20.08
CA HIS A 311 18.28 -6.02 -19.96
C HIS A 311 19.16 -4.86 -19.46
N GLN A 312 18.71 -3.62 -19.60
CA GLN A 312 19.41 -2.41 -19.12
C GLN A 312 18.85 -1.95 -17.79
N LEU A 313 17.53 -2.07 -17.59
CA LEU A 313 16.84 -1.66 -16.37
C LEU A 313 17.21 -2.52 -15.15
N VAL A 314 17.30 -3.84 -15.33
CA VAL A 314 17.64 -4.74 -14.23
C VAL A 314 19.03 -4.40 -13.66
N PRO A 315 20.14 -4.38 -14.45
CA PRO A 315 21.43 -3.99 -13.87
C PRO A 315 21.49 -2.52 -13.43
N LEU A 316 20.70 -1.63 -14.04
CA LEU A 316 20.57 -0.27 -13.53
C LEU A 316 19.97 -0.22 -12.11
N ILE A 317 19.07 -1.14 -11.78
CA ILE A 317 18.45 -1.20 -10.45
C ILE A 317 19.31 -2.01 -9.48
N THR A 318 19.77 -3.19 -9.88
CA THR A 318 20.41 -4.18 -8.98
C THR A 318 21.94 -4.11 -8.94
N GLY A 319 22.55 -3.43 -9.91
CA GLY A 319 24.01 -3.37 -10.07
C GLY A 319 24.63 -4.52 -10.87
N HIS A 320 23.86 -5.55 -11.19
CA HIS A 320 24.31 -6.73 -11.96
C HIS A 320 23.17 -7.30 -12.82
N THR A 321 23.53 -8.08 -13.84
CA THR A 321 22.55 -8.76 -14.68
C THR A 321 22.04 -10.02 -13.99
N ASP A 322 20.71 -10.14 -13.87
CA ASP A 322 20.05 -11.37 -13.43
C ASP A 322 19.05 -11.80 -14.51
N PRO A 323 19.28 -12.94 -15.18
CA PRO A 323 18.44 -13.40 -16.29
C PRO A 323 16.98 -13.65 -15.86
N MET A 324 16.76 -14.12 -14.62
CA MET A 324 15.42 -14.40 -14.10
C MET A 324 14.66 -13.09 -13.84
N ALA A 325 15.33 -12.10 -13.23
CA ALA A 325 14.75 -10.78 -13.02
C ALA A 325 14.42 -10.09 -14.36
N VAL A 326 15.28 -10.23 -15.37
CA VAL A 326 15.00 -9.73 -16.74
C VAL A 326 13.75 -10.38 -17.33
N LEU A 327 13.65 -11.72 -17.25
CA LEU A 327 12.47 -12.47 -17.72
C LEU A 327 11.19 -11.97 -17.02
N PHE A 328 11.25 -11.74 -15.71
CA PHE A 328 10.09 -11.26 -14.95
C PHE A 328 9.70 -9.84 -15.33
N VAL A 329 10.67 -8.92 -15.51
CA VAL A 329 10.39 -7.55 -15.95
C VAL A 329 9.77 -7.54 -17.34
N GLN A 330 10.23 -8.40 -18.27
CA GLN A 330 9.61 -8.56 -19.59
C GLN A 330 8.18 -9.11 -19.49
N SER A 331 7.95 -10.09 -18.62
CA SER A 331 6.63 -10.71 -18.42
C SER A 331 5.58 -9.75 -17.87
N ILE A 332 5.96 -8.78 -17.02
CA ILE A 332 5.03 -7.78 -16.45
C ILE A 332 4.84 -6.54 -17.32
N CYS A 333 5.45 -6.43 -18.48
CA CYS A 333 5.46 -5.20 -19.27
C CYS A 333 4.06 -4.61 -19.53
N LEU A 334 3.03 -5.46 -19.72
CA LEU A 334 1.65 -5.03 -19.92
C LEU A 334 0.87 -4.74 -18.63
N VAL A 335 1.39 -5.11 -17.46
CA VAL A 335 0.68 -4.92 -16.17
C VAL A 335 0.35 -3.45 -15.90
N PRO A 336 1.27 -2.47 -16.10
CA PRO A 336 0.96 -1.06 -15.90
C PRO A 336 -0.20 -0.57 -16.78
N LEU A 337 -0.28 -1.02 -18.04
CA LEU A 337 -1.37 -0.68 -18.95
C LEU A 337 -2.71 -1.22 -18.45
N LEU A 338 -2.76 -2.50 -18.06
CA LEU A 338 -3.97 -3.13 -17.56
C LEU A 338 -4.43 -2.50 -16.23
N ALA A 339 -3.50 -2.25 -15.32
CA ALA A 339 -3.79 -1.58 -14.05
C ALA A 339 -4.36 -0.17 -14.26
N ALA A 340 -3.84 0.58 -15.25
CA ALA A 340 -4.35 1.90 -15.57
C ALA A 340 -5.76 1.85 -16.18
N ILE A 341 -6.07 0.86 -17.01
CA ILE A 341 -7.43 0.62 -17.52
C ILE A 341 -8.37 0.23 -16.37
N ASN A 342 -7.94 -0.66 -15.48
CA ASN A 342 -8.71 -1.09 -14.32
C ASN A 342 -9.00 0.05 -13.36
N SER A 343 -8.07 1.01 -13.21
CA SER A 343 -8.30 2.20 -12.38
C SER A 343 -9.44 3.08 -12.91
N LEU A 344 -9.61 3.20 -14.23
CA LEU A 344 -10.74 3.92 -14.84
C LEU A 344 -12.08 3.20 -14.60
N ASN A 345 -12.07 1.87 -14.66
CA ASN A 345 -13.26 1.06 -14.38
C ASN A 345 -13.63 1.12 -12.89
N PHE A 346 -12.64 1.08 -12.00
CA PHE A 346 -12.82 1.28 -10.57
C PHE A 346 -13.42 2.67 -10.27
N ALA A 347 -12.92 3.73 -10.95
CA ALA A 347 -13.47 5.08 -10.83
C ALA A 347 -14.96 5.14 -11.17
N GLU A 348 -15.39 4.46 -12.24
CA GLU A 348 -16.80 4.45 -12.66
C GLU A 348 -17.71 3.83 -11.61
N LEU A 349 -17.30 2.69 -11.01
CA LEU A 349 -18.04 2.07 -9.90
C LEU A 349 -18.06 2.95 -8.65
N LEU A 350 -16.93 3.60 -8.33
CA LEU A 350 -16.82 4.47 -7.17
C LEU A 350 -17.71 5.71 -7.30
N MET A 351 -17.73 6.35 -8.47
CA MET A 351 -18.61 7.49 -8.77
C MET A 351 -20.09 7.10 -8.76
N GLY A 352 -20.41 5.83 -9.11
CA GLY A 352 -21.74 5.25 -9.01
C GLY A 352 -22.15 4.79 -7.62
N ASN A 353 -21.34 5.02 -6.56
CA ASN A 353 -21.53 4.54 -5.18
C ASN A 353 -21.70 3.01 -5.08
N GLN A 354 -21.09 2.25 -6.00
CA GLN A 354 -21.21 0.79 -6.09
C GLN A 354 -20.20 0.08 -5.15
N TYR A 355 -20.19 0.45 -3.86
CA TYR A 355 -19.22 -0.08 -2.88
C TYR A 355 -19.34 -1.60 -2.70
N ALA A 356 -20.56 -2.13 -2.70
CA ALA A 356 -20.79 -3.58 -2.60
C ALA A 356 -20.19 -4.34 -3.79
N SER A 357 -20.35 -3.79 -5.02
CA SER A 357 -19.75 -4.37 -6.23
C SER A 357 -18.23 -4.35 -6.17
N ILE A 358 -17.63 -3.25 -5.70
CA ILE A 358 -16.17 -3.13 -5.50
C ILE A 358 -15.68 -4.19 -4.52
N PHE A 359 -16.36 -4.37 -3.39
CA PHE A 359 -15.99 -5.39 -2.40
C PHE A 359 -16.12 -6.80 -2.98
N THR A 360 -17.21 -7.10 -3.70
CA THR A 360 -17.40 -8.41 -4.36
C THR A 360 -16.30 -8.69 -5.37
N ILE A 361 -15.92 -7.70 -6.20
CA ILE A 361 -14.80 -7.82 -7.15
C ILE A 361 -13.50 -8.14 -6.40
N SER A 362 -13.19 -7.45 -5.30
CA SER A 362 -11.95 -7.68 -4.54
C SER A 362 -11.89 -9.09 -3.96
N LEU A 363 -13.00 -9.64 -3.49
CA LEU A 363 -13.08 -11.02 -2.99
C LEU A 363 -12.90 -12.05 -4.12
N ILE A 364 -13.56 -11.85 -5.26
CA ILE A 364 -13.40 -12.76 -6.41
C ILE A 364 -11.96 -12.74 -6.91
N LEU A 365 -11.36 -11.56 -7.02
CA LEU A 365 -9.96 -11.42 -7.43
C LEU A 365 -8.99 -12.06 -6.43
N LEU A 366 -9.25 -11.99 -5.13
CA LEU A 366 -8.49 -12.72 -4.13
C LEU A 366 -8.58 -14.23 -4.37
N GLY A 367 -9.80 -14.77 -4.60
CA GLY A 367 -10.00 -16.18 -4.94
C GLY A 367 -9.22 -16.59 -6.19
N ILE A 368 -9.31 -15.79 -7.26
CA ILE A 368 -8.54 -16.01 -8.50
C ILE A 368 -7.04 -16.01 -8.20
N SER A 369 -6.55 -15.05 -7.42
CA SER A 369 -5.12 -14.94 -7.07
C SER A 369 -4.62 -16.15 -6.26
N ILE A 370 -5.43 -16.69 -5.36
CA ILE A 370 -5.11 -17.92 -4.60
C ILE A 370 -4.99 -19.11 -5.55
N VAL A 371 -5.97 -19.30 -6.44
CA VAL A 371 -5.99 -20.41 -7.41
C VAL A 371 -4.81 -20.30 -8.38
N LEU A 372 -4.55 -19.12 -8.94
CA LEU A 372 -3.42 -18.88 -9.83
C LEU A 372 -2.08 -19.09 -9.12
N SER A 373 -1.96 -18.68 -7.85
CA SER A 373 -0.75 -18.90 -7.05
C SER A 373 -0.46 -20.39 -6.89
N GLY A 374 -1.46 -21.18 -6.53
CA GLY A 374 -1.33 -22.63 -6.41
C GLY A 374 -0.96 -23.29 -7.73
N LEU A 375 -1.65 -22.92 -8.82
CA LEU A 375 -1.41 -23.46 -10.15
C LEU A 375 0.01 -23.15 -10.65
N PHE A 376 0.47 -21.90 -10.55
CA PHE A 376 1.77 -21.50 -11.08
C PHE A 376 2.92 -22.08 -10.28
N ILE A 377 2.75 -22.25 -8.96
CA ILE A 377 3.73 -22.97 -8.13
C ILE A 377 3.83 -24.45 -8.54
N GLN A 378 2.69 -25.10 -8.81
CA GLN A 378 2.69 -26.50 -9.25
C GLN A 378 3.35 -26.68 -10.62
N LEU A 379 3.17 -25.72 -11.55
CA LEU A 379 3.83 -25.73 -12.85
C LEU A 379 5.35 -25.58 -12.72
N GLY A 380 5.86 -24.89 -11.70
CA GLY A 380 7.29 -24.79 -11.38
C GLY A 380 8.15 -23.98 -12.37
N GLU A 381 7.59 -23.50 -13.45
CA GLU A 381 8.31 -22.79 -14.51
C GLU A 381 8.43 -21.29 -14.20
N PRO A 382 9.65 -20.70 -14.24
CA PRO A 382 9.88 -19.29 -13.93
C PRO A 382 9.01 -18.30 -14.74
N LEU A 383 8.70 -18.64 -15.99
CA LEU A 383 7.87 -17.79 -16.84
C LEU A 383 6.49 -17.53 -16.25
N TRP A 384 5.86 -18.56 -15.66
CA TRP A 384 4.55 -18.43 -15.02
C TRP A 384 4.59 -17.51 -13.81
N PHE A 385 5.71 -17.50 -13.07
CA PHE A 385 5.86 -16.62 -11.92
C PHE A 385 5.90 -15.15 -12.34
N GLY A 386 6.64 -14.82 -13.42
CA GLY A 386 6.64 -13.48 -13.99
C GLY A 386 5.28 -13.06 -14.55
N LEU A 387 4.49 -14.00 -15.08
CA LEU A 387 3.18 -13.75 -15.66
C LEU A 387 2.05 -13.61 -14.63
N PHE A 388 2.26 -13.99 -13.36
CA PHE A 388 1.22 -13.93 -12.33
C PHE A 388 0.53 -12.55 -12.24
N PRO A 389 1.25 -11.42 -12.12
CA PRO A 389 0.60 -10.10 -12.05
C PRO A 389 -0.22 -9.77 -13.30
N LEU A 390 0.20 -10.25 -14.47
CA LEU A 390 -0.51 -10.05 -15.73
C LEU A 390 -1.86 -10.77 -15.73
N PHE A 391 -1.90 -12.03 -15.33
CA PHE A 391 -3.14 -12.80 -15.25
C PHE A 391 -4.10 -12.27 -14.17
N ALA A 392 -3.57 -11.81 -13.04
CA ALA A 392 -4.36 -11.18 -11.99
C ALA A 392 -5.06 -9.90 -12.51
N GLU A 393 -4.34 -9.04 -13.24
CA GLU A 393 -4.93 -7.83 -13.83
C GLU A 393 -5.89 -8.15 -14.99
N LEU A 394 -5.58 -9.12 -15.83
CA LEU A 394 -6.50 -9.56 -16.91
C LEU A 394 -7.82 -10.09 -16.35
N GLY A 395 -7.77 -10.87 -15.27
CA GLY A 395 -8.97 -11.40 -14.61
C GLY A 395 -9.90 -10.32 -14.06
N SER A 396 -9.38 -9.13 -13.75
CA SER A 396 -10.18 -8.03 -13.21
C SER A 396 -11.02 -7.32 -14.28
N ILE A 397 -10.60 -7.29 -15.55
CA ILE A 397 -11.29 -6.57 -16.65
C ILE A 397 -12.73 -7.07 -16.86
N PRO A 398 -12.99 -8.40 -17.06
CA PRO A 398 -14.35 -8.89 -17.25
C PRO A 398 -15.23 -8.65 -16.03
N LEU A 399 -14.67 -8.74 -14.81
CA LEU A 399 -15.42 -8.48 -13.59
C LEU A 399 -15.87 -7.01 -13.52
N TYR A 400 -14.95 -6.06 -13.73
CA TYR A 400 -15.33 -4.64 -13.77
C TYR A 400 -16.38 -4.36 -14.82
N ARG A 401 -16.24 -4.90 -16.04
CA ARG A 401 -17.20 -4.70 -17.13
C ARG A 401 -18.59 -5.29 -16.78
N TYR A 402 -18.62 -6.47 -16.17
CA TYR A 402 -19.88 -7.10 -15.74
C TYR A 402 -20.61 -6.23 -14.71
N PHE A 403 -19.92 -5.81 -13.64
CA PHE A 403 -20.54 -5.01 -12.58
C PHE A 403 -20.92 -3.60 -13.04
N ILE A 404 -20.14 -2.97 -13.92
CA ILE A 404 -20.49 -1.67 -14.52
C ILE A 404 -21.76 -1.80 -15.39
N ARG A 405 -21.91 -2.89 -16.16
CA ARG A 405 -23.11 -3.11 -16.95
C ARG A 405 -24.34 -3.35 -16.06
N LYS A 406 -24.19 -4.12 -15.01
CA LYS A 406 -25.26 -4.40 -14.04
C LYS A 406 -25.69 -3.17 -13.25
N SER A 407 -24.84 -2.20 -13.06
CA SER A 407 -25.13 -0.95 -12.34
C SER A 407 -25.81 0.13 -13.19
N LYS A 408 -25.88 -0.05 -14.51
CA LYS A 408 -26.60 0.85 -15.40
C LYS A 408 -28.08 0.44 -15.42
N PRO A 409 -29.01 1.40 -15.19
CA PRO A 409 -30.44 1.13 -15.23
C PRO A 409 -30.90 0.65 -16.61
#